data_3808648e952f4a01a27a53d27e313a30
#
_entry.id   3808648e952f4a01a27a53d27e313a30
#
_cell.length_a   1.000
_cell.length_b   1.000
_cell.length_c   1.000
_cell.angle_alpha   90.00
_cell.angle_beta   90.00
_cell.angle_gamma   90.00
#
_symmetry.space_group_name_H-M   'P 1'
#
loop_
_entity.id
_entity.type
_entity.pdbx_description
1 polymer ?
#
loop_
_entity_poly.entity_id
_entity_poly.type
_entity_poly.pdbx_seq_one_letter_code
_entity_poly.pdbx_strand_id
1 'polypeptide(L)'
;MGFFDFIKHKQSLAESGALKGMTDRHCHVLFGVDDGIRTLEDSLAVLAYDEEVGISEVWCTPHIMEDVPNTTEALRERFEQLQQAYSGPIRLHLAAEYMLDTLFEERFNAGDLLTMEDNTVLVETSTWNPPSDMTGTLRRIQKAGYRPLLAHPERYRYLNDAGYERFHKMGIHFQLNAGSLVGYYGETAMHKAHDLLAKGWYSEIGSDCHRLASIKEQYARATLTKDVVARLKF
;
A
#
# COMPACT_ATOMS: atom_id res chain seq x y z
N MET A 1 -36.72 -0.89 31.72
CA MET A 1 -36.32 -1.11 30.32
C MET A 1 -34.85 -0.79 30.24
N GLY A 2 -34.00 -1.80 30.21
CA GLY A 2 -32.57 -1.66 30.32
C GLY A 2 -31.98 -1.06 29.04
N PHE A 3 -31.26 0.02 29.19
CA PHE A 3 -30.31 0.55 28.23
C PHE A 3 -29.13 -0.45 28.16
N PHE A 4 -29.23 -1.46 27.32
CA PHE A 4 -28.06 -2.17 26.86
C PHE A 4 -27.48 -1.35 25.71
N ASP A 5 -26.60 -0.41 26.07
CA ASP A 5 -25.66 0.19 25.18
C ASP A 5 -24.87 -0.96 24.51
N PHE A 6 -25.11 -1.12 23.21
CA PHE A 6 -24.27 -1.94 22.35
C PHE A 6 -22.87 -1.29 22.37
N ILE A 7 -22.02 -1.68 23.30
CA ILE A 7 -20.59 -1.44 23.22
C ILE A 7 -20.17 -2.16 21.94
N LYS A 8 -20.03 -1.40 20.84
CA LYS A 8 -19.47 -1.91 19.58
C LYS A 8 -18.09 -2.41 19.94
N HIS A 9 -17.93 -3.71 20.08
CA HIS A 9 -16.65 -4.34 20.37
C HIS A 9 -15.69 -3.94 19.25
N LYS A 10 -14.75 -3.07 19.57
CA LYS A 10 -13.67 -2.70 18.65
C LYS A 10 -12.61 -3.80 18.71
N GLN A 11 -12.03 -4.12 17.57
CA GLN A 11 -10.98 -5.12 17.40
C GLN A 11 -9.82 -4.53 16.64
N SER A 12 -8.65 -5.12 16.77
CA SER A 12 -7.47 -4.78 16.02
C SER A 12 -7.46 -5.50 14.65
N LEU A 13 -6.59 -5.06 13.73
CA LEU A 13 -6.40 -5.79 12.47
C LEU A 13 -5.95 -7.22 12.73
N ALA A 14 -4.98 -7.43 13.64
CA ALA A 14 -4.45 -8.75 13.96
C ALA A 14 -5.54 -9.70 14.54
N GLU A 15 -6.42 -9.19 15.42
CA GLU A 15 -7.48 -10.00 16.06
C GLU A 15 -8.71 -10.20 15.16
N SER A 16 -8.92 -9.32 14.18
CA SER A 16 -10.12 -9.32 13.34
C SER A 16 -10.21 -10.48 12.36
N GLY A 17 -9.07 -11.12 12.07
CA GLY A 17 -8.93 -12.10 10.99
C GLY A 17 -8.90 -11.50 9.59
N ALA A 18 -8.91 -10.16 9.45
CA ALA A 18 -8.87 -9.49 8.14
C ALA A 18 -7.55 -9.71 7.40
N LEU A 19 -6.46 -9.95 8.13
CA LEU A 19 -5.14 -10.20 7.55
C LEU A 19 -4.97 -11.65 7.05
N LYS A 20 -5.85 -12.56 7.48
CA LYS A 20 -5.71 -13.97 7.14
C LYS A 20 -6.01 -14.22 5.65
N GLY A 21 -5.00 -14.70 4.94
CA GLY A 21 -5.05 -14.91 3.49
C GLY A 21 -4.93 -13.63 2.66
N MET A 22 -4.67 -12.48 3.31
CA MET A 22 -4.49 -11.20 2.62
C MET A 22 -3.25 -11.23 1.71
N THR A 23 -3.35 -10.57 0.58
CA THR A 23 -2.21 -10.15 -0.22
C THR A 23 -1.84 -8.72 0.18
N ASP A 24 -0.62 -8.52 0.69
CA ASP A 24 -0.07 -7.17 0.93
C ASP A 24 0.44 -6.61 -0.40
N ARG A 25 -0.26 -5.62 -0.94
CA ARG A 25 0.03 -5.03 -2.25
C ARG A 25 1.00 -3.85 -2.20
N HIS A 26 1.45 -3.47 -1.01
CA HIS A 26 2.33 -2.33 -0.84
C HIS A 26 3.18 -2.51 0.43
N CYS A 27 4.47 -2.80 0.26
CA CYS A 27 5.36 -3.07 1.37
C CYS A 27 6.82 -2.77 1.02
N HIS A 28 7.56 -2.11 1.95
CA HIS A 28 8.98 -1.78 1.81
C HIS A 28 9.87 -2.79 2.54
N VAL A 29 9.52 -4.08 2.40
CA VAL A 29 10.24 -5.19 3.07
C VAL A 29 11.54 -5.56 2.36
N LEU A 30 11.78 -5.09 1.13
CA LEU A 30 13.02 -5.35 0.40
C LEU A 30 14.17 -4.55 1.02
N PHE A 31 15.12 -5.24 1.63
CA PHE A 31 16.15 -4.64 2.49
C PHE A 31 17.16 -3.76 1.75
N GLY A 32 17.50 -2.61 2.36
CA GLY A 32 18.64 -1.77 2.01
C GLY A 32 18.55 -1.09 0.64
N VAL A 33 17.33 -0.85 0.15
CA VAL A 33 17.10 -0.21 -1.17
C VAL A 33 16.40 1.14 -1.08
N ASP A 34 15.71 1.41 0.03
CA ASP A 34 15.00 2.67 0.27
C ASP A 34 14.98 3.02 1.77
N ASP A 35 14.02 3.81 2.23
CA ASP A 35 13.83 4.19 3.64
C ASP A 35 13.06 3.13 4.46
N GLY A 36 12.72 2.01 3.84
CA GLY A 36 12.10 0.84 4.47
C GLY A 36 13.06 0.01 5.31
N ILE A 37 13.00 -1.30 5.13
CA ILE A 37 13.79 -2.27 5.88
C ILE A 37 15.26 -2.22 5.47
N ARG A 38 16.17 -2.22 6.46
CA ARG A 38 17.60 -1.98 6.22
C ARG A 38 18.43 -3.23 6.02
N THR A 39 18.12 -4.32 6.73
CA THR A 39 18.89 -5.55 6.72
C THR A 39 18.06 -6.75 6.30
N LEU A 40 18.71 -7.79 5.79
CA LEU A 40 18.06 -9.05 5.43
C LEU A 40 17.37 -9.66 6.65
N GLU A 41 18.02 -9.62 7.81
CA GLU A 41 17.49 -10.15 9.06
C GLU A 41 16.16 -9.45 9.44
N ASP A 42 16.12 -8.13 9.28
CA ASP A 42 14.89 -7.36 9.55
C ASP A 42 13.78 -7.69 8.55
N SER A 43 14.12 -7.92 7.26
CA SER A 43 13.15 -8.39 6.25
C SER A 43 12.54 -9.73 6.64
N LEU A 44 13.39 -10.68 7.02
CA LEU A 44 12.93 -11.99 7.48
C LEU A 44 12.10 -11.91 8.76
N ALA A 45 12.41 -10.97 9.67
CA ALA A 45 11.61 -10.73 10.86
C ALA A 45 10.23 -10.13 10.56
N VAL A 46 10.11 -9.25 9.54
CA VAL A 46 8.83 -8.75 9.05
C VAL A 46 8.02 -9.88 8.45
N LEU A 47 8.60 -10.66 7.54
CA LEU A 47 7.92 -11.78 6.89
C LEU A 47 7.47 -12.84 7.91
N ALA A 48 8.26 -13.14 8.94
CA ALA A 48 7.85 -14.02 10.02
C ALA A 48 6.64 -13.49 10.80
N TYR A 49 6.54 -12.19 11.02
CA TYR A 49 5.38 -11.57 11.63
C TYR A 49 4.16 -11.59 10.69
N ASP A 50 4.36 -11.38 9.40
CA ASP A 50 3.29 -11.47 8.40
C ASP A 50 2.71 -12.89 8.32
N GLU A 51 3.55 -13.93 8.45
CA GLU A 51 3.11 -15.32 8.62
C GLU A 51 2.25 -15.51 9.88
N GLU A 52 2.71 -14.96 11.02
CA GLU A 52 2.01 -15.05 12.31
C GLU A 52 0.60 -14.47 12.22
N VAL A 53 0.43 -13.33 11.54
CA VAL A 53 -0.88 -12.69 11.38
C VAL A 53 -1.68 -13.23 10.19
N GLY A 54 -1.09 -14.11 9.38
CA GLY A 54 -1.76 -14.89 8.34
C GLY A 54 -1.75 -14.28 6.95
N ILE A 55 -0.87 -13.32 6.65
CA ILE A 55 -0.65 -12.80 5.29
C ILE A 55 -0.13 -13.93 4.40
N SER A 56 -0.63 -14.04 3.18
CA SER A 56 -0.30 -15.14 2.26
C SER A 56 0.61 -14.74 1.11
N GLU A 57 0.58 -13.47 0.73
CA GLU A 57 1.38 -12.90 -0.36
C GLU A 57 1.85 -11.50 0.01
N VAL A 58 3.08 -11.16 -0.42
CA VAL A 58 3.68 -9.83 -0.21
C VAL A 58 4.29 -9.34 -1.52
N TRP A 59 3.87 -8.15 -1.93
CA TRP A 59 4.49 -7.40 -2.99
C TRP A 59 5.53 -6.45 -2.40
N CYS A 60 6.81 -6.74 -2.62
CA CYS A 60 7.88 -5.81 -2.34
C CYS A 60 7.77 -4.65 -3.35
N THR A 61 7.47 -3.47 -2.86
CA THR A 61 7.26 -2.26 -3.68
C THR A 61 8.18 -1.13 -3.23
N PRO A 62 9.52 -1.32 -3.28
CA PRO A 62 10.44 -0.27 -2.89
C PRO A 62 10.24 0.97 -3.76
N HIS A 63 10.61 2.13 -3.21
CA HIS A 63 10.55 3.39 -3.93
C HIS A 63 11.46 3.43 -5.16
N ILE A 64 10.94 4.01 -6.24
CA ILE A 64 11.72 4.57 -7.36
C ILE A 64 11.30 6.03 -7.52
N MET A 65 12.19 6.93 -7.11
CA MET A 65 11.99 8.39 -7.14
C MET A 65 13.33 9.11 -7.25
N GLU A 66 13.34 10.41 -7.55
CA GLU A 66 14.57 11.20 -7.71
C GLU A 66 15.52 11.08 -6.52
N ASP A 67 14.99 11.10 -5.30
CA ASP A 67 15.77 10.98 -4.05
C ASP A 67 16.21 9.54 -3.75
N VAL A 68 15.58 8.55 -4.37
CA VAL A 68 15.86 7.10 -4.25
C VAL A 68 15.90 6.50 -5.66
N PRO A 69 16.95 6.76 -6.44
CA PRO A 69 17.00 6.46 -7.88
C PRO A 69 17.35 4.98 -8.14
N ASN A 70 16.60 4.07 -7.54
CA ASN A 70 16.75 2.64 -7.77
C ASN A 70 16.60 2.29 -9.25
N THR A 71 17.37 1.30 -9.70
CA THR A 71 17.19 0.70 -11.03
C THR A 71 16.40 -0.60 -10.92
N THR A 72 15.66 -0.92 -11.96
CA THR A 72 14.88 -2.17 -12.01
C THR A 72 15.78 -3.40 -11.91
N GLU A 73 17.00 -3.34 -12.48
CA GLU A 73 17.99 -4.40 -12.39
C GLU A 73 18.48 -4.61 -10.95
N ALA A 74 18.91 -3.55 -10.26
CA ALA A 74 19.38 -3.64 -8.88
C ALA A 74 18.29 -4.15 -7.92
N LEU A 75 17.04 -3.73 -8.14
CA LEU A 75 15.91 -4.23 -7.35
C LEU A 75 15.65 -5.72 -7.60
N ARG A 76 15.77 -6.21 -8.84
CA ARG A 76 15.65 -7.65 -9.14
C ARG A 76 16.74 -8.46 -8.46
N GLU A 77 17.99 -8.02 -8.52
CA GLU A 77 19.11 -8.69 -7.84
C GLU A 77 18.89 -8.74 -6.33
N ARG A 78 18.42 -7.65 -5.72
CA ARG A 78 18.12 -7.61 -4.29
C ARG A 78 16.95 -8.52 -3.93
N PHE A 79 15.93 -8.57 -4.77
CA PHE A 79 14.78 -9.44 -4.57
C PHE A 79 15.16 -10.93 -4.66
N GLU A 80 16.03 -11.31 -5.59
CA GLU A 80 16.57 -12.68 -5.66
C GLU A 80 17.31 -13.07 -4.37
N GLN A 81 18.07 -12.15 -3.76
CA GLN A 81 18.73 -12.41 -2.47
C GLN A 81 17.70 -12.66 -1.36
N LEU A 82 16.63 -11.87 -1.31
CA LEU A 82 15.56 -12.07 -0.34
C LEU A 82 14.85 -13.42 -0.56
N GLN A 83 14.52 -13.75 -1.81
CA GLN A 83 13.88 -15.02 -2.16
C GLN A 83 14.74 -16.24 -1.79
N GLN A 84 16.06 -16.18 -1.99
CA GLN A 84 16.98 -17.25 -1.62
C GLN A 84 17.09 -17.44 -0.11
N ALA A 85 16.96 -16.37 0.67
CA ALA A 85 17.07 -16.40 2.12
C ALA A 85 15.74 -16.77 2.82
N TYR A 86 14.61 -16.49 2.17
CA TYR A 86 13.29 -16.76 2.73
C TYR A 86 12.78 -18.15 2.35
N SER A 87 12.46 -18.97 3.35
CA SER A 87 11.95 -20.34 3.17
C SER A 87 10.53 -20.57 3.70
N GLY A 88 9.84 -19.48 4.08
CA GLY A 88 8.46 -19.53 4.61
C GLY A 88 7.39 -19.69 3.53
N PRO A 89 6.12 -19.74 3.93
CA PRO A 89 4.99 -20.01 3.02
C PRO A 89 4.48 -18.80 2.25
N ILE A 90 4.91 -17.56 2.57
CA ILE A 90 4.45 -16.34 1.88
C ILE A 90 4.99 -16.31 0.46
N ARG A 91 4.13 -16.09 -0.52
CA ARG A 91 4.56 -15.82 -1.89
C ARG A 91 5.07 -14.39 -2.01
N LEU A 92 6.32 -14.25 -2.42
CA LEU A 92 6.98 -12.97 -2.62
C LEU A 92 6.92 -12.55 -4.08
N HIS A 93 6.58 -11.29 -4.31
CA HIS A 93 6.53 -10.64 -5.62
C HIS A 93 7.32 -9.34 -5.58
N LEU A 94 7.77 -8.88 -6.74
CA LEU A 94 8.47 -7.60 -6.90
C LEU A 94 7.71 -6.69 -7.84
N ALA A 95 7.46 -5.47 -7.38
CA ALA A 95 7.08 -4.31 -8.18
C ALA A 95 7.84 -3.09 -7.65
N ALA A 96 7.36 -1.89 -7.92
CA ALA A 96 7.91 -0.68 -7.31
C ALA A 96 6.78 0.33 -7.04
N GLU A 97 6.96 1.15 -6.00
CA GLU A 97 6.19 2.36 -5.79
C GLU A 97 6.90 3.53 -6.46
N TYR A 98 6.25 4.12 -7.44
CA TYR A 98 6.79 5.23 -8.21
C TYR A 98 6.26 6.56 -7.72
N MET A 99 7.14 7.46 -7.28
CA MET A 99 6.79 8.88 -7.16
C MET A 99 6.54 9.46 -8.56
N LEU A 100 5.45 10.17 -8.76
CA LEU A 100 5.16 10.86 -10.03
C LEU A 100 6.04 12.11 -10.18
N ASP A 101 7.33 11.90 -10.38
CA ASP A 101 8.39 12.90 -10.56
C ASP A 101 9.09 12.79 -11.94
N THR A 102 10.21 13.46 -12.12
CA THR A 102 10.97 13.44 -13.38
C THR A 102 11.57 12.06 -13.66
N LEU A 103 12.04 11.35 -12.63
CA LEU A 103 12.59 10.00 -12.80
C LEU A 103 11.49 9.01 -13.25
N PHE A 104 10.28 9.14 -12.73
CA PHE A 104 9.15 8.35 -13.22
C PHE A 104 8.91 8.60 -14.72
N GLU A 105 8.91 9.86 -15.16
CA GLU A 105 8.72 10.21 -16.58
C GLU A 105 9.80 9.56 -17.47
N GLU A 106 11.05 9.56 -17.02
CA GLU A 106 12.16 8.91 -17.75
C GLU A 106 11.94 7.40 -17.86
N ARG A 107 11.64 6.73 -16.75
CA ARG A 107 11.37 5.28 -16.70
C ARG A 107 10.14 4.89 -17.54
N PHE A 108 9.06 5.65 -17.39
CA PHE A 108 7.84 5.44 -18.15
C PHE A 108 8.06 5.55 -19.65
N ASN A 109 8.78 6.58 -20.12
CA ASN A 109 9.08 6.77 -21.53
C ASN A 109 10.04 5.70 -22.09
N ALA A 110 10.90 5.14 -21.25
CA ALA A 110 11.79 4.03 -21.59
C ALA A 110 11.08 2.67 -21.59
N GLY A 111 9.88 2.57 -21.02
CA GLY A 111 9.18 1.29 -20.79
C GLY A 111 9.86 0.44 -19.70
N ASP A 112 10.66 1.06 -18.83
CA ASP A 112 11.42 0.41 -17.75
C ASP A 112 10.66 0.54 -16.43
N LEU A 113 9.55 -0.19 -16.32
CA LEU A 113 8.71 -0.22 -15.11
C LEU A 113 8.65 -1.63 -14.52
N LEU A 114 8.78 -1.73 -13.19
CA LEU A 114 8.41 -2.92 -12.42
C LEU A 114 6.92 -2.84 -12.10
N THR A 115 6.13 -3.66 -12.76
CA THR A 115 4.67 -3.71 -12.62
C THR A 115 4.22 -4.91 -11.81
N MET A 116 3.07 -4.81 -11.19
CA MET A 116 2.31 -5.97 -10.73
C MET A 116 1.66 -6.67 -11.92
N GLU A 117 0.90 -7.73 -11.65
CA GLU A 117 0.07 -8.39 -12.66
C GLU A 117 -0.87 -7.39 -13.37
N ASP A 118 -1.34 -7.76 -14.56
CA ASP A 118 -2.22 -6.95 -15.42
C ASP A 118 -1.66 -5.55 -15.74
N ASN A 119 -0.32 -5.42 -15.83
CA ASN A 119 0.38 -4.15 -16.05
C ASN A 119 0.01 -3.08 -15.02
N THR A 120 -0.27 -3.46 -13.78
CA THR A 120 -0.59 -2.53 -12.70
C THR A 120 0.67 -1.83 -12.23
N VAL A 121 0.67 -0.50 -12.24
CA VAL A 121 1.76 0.37 -11.77
C VAL A 121 1.30 1.07 -10.49
N LEU A 122 1.99 0.80 -9.38
CA LEU A 122 1.77 1.50 -8.12
C LEU A 122 2.45 2.86 -8.20
N VAL A 123 1.67 3.92 -8.02
CA VAL A 123 2.15 5.30 -8.12
C VAL A 123 1.75 6.11 -6.90
N GLU A 124 2.63 6.99 -6.47
CA GLU A 124 2.36 7.94 -5.40
C GLU A 124 2.69 9.37 -5.79
N THR A 125 2.31 10.29 -4.93
CA THR A 125 2.69 11.71 -4.99
C THR A 125 3.04 12.22 -3.59
N SER A 126 3.62 13.42 -3.50
CA SER A 126 3.72 14.08 -2.20
C SER A 126 2.35 14.10 -1.50
N THR A 127 2.32 13.76 -0.22
CA THR A 127 1.09 13.81 0.58
C THR A 127 0.59 15.24 0.84
N TRP A 128 1.42 16.25 0.59
CA TRP A 128 1.14 17.66 0.84
C TRP A 128 0.65 18.40 -0.40
N ASN A 129 1.33 18.21 -1.53
CA ASN A 129 1.08 18.96 -2.75
C ASN A 129 0.95 18.02 -3.94
N PRO A 130 -0.05 18.24 -4.82
CA PRO A 130 -0.16 17.46 -6.05
C PRO A 130 0.99 17.82 -7.01
N PRO A 131 1.41 16.89 -7.88
CA PRO A 131 2.21 17.25 -9.04
C PRO A 131 1.42 18.19 -9.97
N SER A 132 2.12 18.92 -10.83
CA SER A 132 1.53 19.96 -11.69
C SER A 132 0.40 19.45 -12.59
N ASP A 133 0.47 18.22 -13.08
CA ASP A 133 -0.55 17.57 -13.93
C ASP A 133 -0.78 16.11 -13.57
N MET A 134 -1.18 15.83 -12.34
CA MET A 134 -1.49 14.47 -11.89
C MET A 134 -2.54 13.78 -12.77
N THR A 135 -3.56 14.53 -13.19
CA THR A 135 -4.65 13.99 -14.01
C THR A 135 -4.16 13.59 -15.40
N GLY A 136 -3.33 14.41 -16.03
CA GLY A 136 -2.75 14.11 -17.34
C GLY A 136 -1.78 12.95 -17.28
N THR A 137 -0.94 12.88 -16.24
CA THR A 137 0.00 11.77 -16.05
C THR A 137 -0.74 10.45 -15.87
N LEU A 138 -1.76 10.37 -15.01
CA LEU A 138 -2.55 9.14 -14.82
C LEU A 138 -3.24 8.70 -16.12
N ARG A 139 -3.75 9.65 -16.94
CA ARG A 139 -4.31 9.33 -18.26
C ARG A 139 -3.26 8.83 -19.25
N ARG A 140 -2.04 9.34 -19.22
CA ARG A 140 -0.94 8.85 -20.09
C ARG A 140 -0.57 7.42 -19.71
N ILE A 141 -0.48 7.11 -18.42
CA ILE A 141 -0.25 5.75 -17.92
C ILE A 141 -1.33 4.80 -18.48
N GLN A 142 -2.62 5.16 -18.36
CA GLN A 142 -3.72 4.35 -18.92
C GLN A 142 -3.65 4.18 -20.45
N LYS A 143 -3.34 5.27 -21.18
CA LYS A 143 -3.23 5.22 -22.66
C LYS A 143 -2.06 4.37 -23.13
N ALA A 144 -1.02 4.22 -22.33
CA ALA A 144 0.11 3.34 -22.60
C ALA A 144 -0.18 1.85 -22.30
N GLY A 145 -1.39 1.53 -21.83
CA GLY A 145 -1.80 0.15 -21.53
C GLY A 145 -1.49 -0.31 -20.11
N TYR A 146 -1.08 0.60 -19.24
CA TYR A 146 -0.90 0.31 -17.83
C TYR A 146 -2.17 0.60 -17.02
N ARG A 147 -2.29 -0.05 -15.88
CA ARG A 147 -3.35 0.16 -14.89
C ARG A 147 -2.78 0.95 -13.71
N PRO A 148 -3.04 2.26 -13.58
CA PRO A 148 -2.53 3.02 -12.45
C PRO A 148 -3.26 2.65 -11.17
N LEU A 149 -2.48 2.27 -10.15
CA LEU A 149 -2.91 2.03 -8.78
C LEU A 149 -2.35 3.15 -7.91
N LEU A 150 -3.22 4.04 -7.42
CA LEU A 150 -2.81 5.16 -6.60
C LEU A 150 -2.60 4.68 -5.17
N ALA A 151 -1.37 4.77 -4.68
CA ALA A 151 -1.00 4.39 -3.34
C ALA A 151 -1.67 5.29 -2.30
N HIS A 152 -2.19 4.72 -1.24
CA HIS A 152 -2.70 5.40 -0.03
C HIS A 152 -3.35 6.78 -0.26
N PRO A 153 -4.33 6.92 -1.19
CA PRO A 153 -4.89 8.22 -1.56
C PRO A 153 -5.52 8.97 -0.38
N GLU A 154 -5.92 8.29 0.67
CA GLU A 154 -6.44 8.88 1.90
C GLU A 154 -5.41 9.73 2.65
N ARG A 155 -4.11 9.54 2.40
CA ARG A 155 -3.04 10.33 3.01
C ARG A 155 -2.82 11.67 2.31
N TYR A 156 -3.33 11.86 1.09
CA TYR A 156 -3.14 13.11 0.35
C TYR A 156 -4.00 14.23 0.91
N ARG A 157 -3.35 15.26 1.47
CA ARG A 157 -4.04 16.38 2.13
C ARG A 157 -4.81 17.27 1.16
N TYR A 158 -4.34 17.35 -0.07
CA TYR A 158 -4.94 18.18 -1.14
C TYR A 158 -6.13 17.51 -1.84
N LEU A 159 -6.33 16.19 -1.71
CA LEU A 159 -7.48 15.52 -2.29
C LEU A 159 -8.71 15.68 -1.40
N ASN A 160 -9.80 16.09 -2.04
CA ASN A 160 -11.14 16.15 -1.47
C ASN A 160 -12.08 15.17 -2.19
N ASP A 161 -13.34 15.11 -1.77
CA ASP A 161 -14.33 14.18 -2.34
C ASP A 161 -14.48 14.29 -3.85
N ALA A 162 -14.50 15.52 -4.40
CA ALA A 162 -14.58 15.73 -5.85
C ALA A 162 -13.35 15.21 -6.60
N GLY A 163 -12.16 15.28 -5.98
CA GLY A 163 -10.93 14.72 -6.50
C GLY A 163 -10.97 13.20 -6.56
N TYR A 164 -11.38 12.55 -5.47
CA TYR A 164 -11.54 11.09 -5.42
C TYR A 164 -12.58 10.60 -6.42
N GLU A 165 -13.75 11.24 -6.48
CA GLU A 165 -14.81 10.90 -7.42
C GLU A 165 -14.34 11.01 -8.88
N ARG A 166 -13.58 12.07 -9.21
CA ARG A 166 -12.99 12.25 -10.53
C ARG A 166 -12.04 11.10 -10.89
N PHE A 167 -11.12 10.73 -10.00
CA PHE A 167 -10.18 9.66 -10.27
C PHE A 167 -10.88 8.30 -10.35
N HIS A 168 -11.85 8.04 -9.48
CA HIS A 168 -12.65 6.82 -9.55
C HIS A 168 -13.42 6.73 -10.87
N LYS A 169 -14.06 7.80 -11.34
CA LYS A 169 -14.75 7.86 -12.65
C LYS A 169 -13.79 7.72 -13.84
N MET A 170 -12.53 8.07 -13.67
CA MET A 170 -11.48 7.83 -14.67
C MET A 170 -10.99 6.37 -14.69
N GLY A 171 -11.43 5.52 -13.79
CA GLY A 171 -10.96 4.14 -13.65
C GLY A 171 -9.56 4.04 -13.01
N ILE A 172 -9.19 5.03 -12.19
CA ILE A 172 -7.98 4.95 -11.38
C ILE A 172 -8.28 4.07 -10.17
N HIS A 173 -7.44 3.06 -9.96
CA HIS A 173 -7.54 2.16 -8.81
C HIS A 173 -6.90 2.79 -7.58
N PHE A 174 -7.44 2.48 -6.40
CA PHE A 174 -6.95 2.99 -5.12
C PHE A 174 -6.46 1.83 -4.25
N GLN A 175 -5.26 1.99 -3.71
CA GLN A 175 -4.72 1.08 -2.69
C GLN A 175 -4.92 1.71 -1.31
N LEU A 176 -5.61 0.99 -0.43
CA LEU A 176 -5.81 1.36 0.97
C LEU A 176 -4.55 1.06 1.78
N ASN A 177 -4.06 2.01 2.57
CA ASN A 177 -3.06 1.72 3.59
C ASN A 177 -3.76 1.20 4.85
N ALA A 178 -3.42 -0.02 5.28
CA ALA A 178 -4.04 -0.66 6.44
C ALA A 178 -3.92 0.17 7.73
N GLY A 179 -2.77 0.84 7.92
CA GLY A 179 -2.53 1.74 9.05
C GLY A 179 -3.44 2.96 9.09
N SER A 180 -3.95 3.41 7.95
CA SER A 180 -4.90 4.54 7.89
C SER A 180 -6.22 4.20 8.59
N LEU A 181 -6.70 2.97 8.47
CA LEU A 181 -7.95 2.53 9.11
C LEU A 181 -7.92 2.60 10.63
N VAL A 182 -6.74 2.45 11.21
CA VAL A 182 -6.54 2.44 12.66
C VAL A 182 -5.98 3.76 13.20
N GLY A 183 -5.96 4.81 12.35
CA GLY A 183 -5.54 6.16 12.73
C GLY A 183 -4.04 6.32 12.90
N TYR A 184 -3.21 5.42 12.35
CA TYR A 184 -1.75 5.52 12.46
C TYR A 184 -1.21 6.80 11.80
N TYR A 185 -1.82 7.20 10.68
CA TYR A 185 -1.46 8.42 9.92
C TYR A 185 -2.33 9.64 10.29
N GLY A 186 -3.01 9.59 11.45
CA GLY A 186 -3.83 10.68 11.98
C GLY A 186 -5.31 10.59 11.60
N GLU A 187 -6.13 11.38 12.29
CA GLU A 187 -7.60 11.32 12.17
C GLU A 187 -8.11 11.65 10.76
N THR A 188 -7.50 12.63 10.09
CA THR A 188 -7.92 13.02 8.74
C THR A 188 -7.76 11.86 7.75
N ALA A 189 -6.61 11.17 7.76
CA ALA A 189 -6.37 10.01 6.91
C ALA A 189 -7.33 8.86 7.28
N MET A 190 -7.56 8.63 8.56
CA MET A 190 -8.50 7.62 9.05
C MET A 190 -9.93 7.88 8.55
N HIS A 191 -10.44 9.10 8.66
CA HIS A 191 -11.79 9.42 8.18
C HIS A 191 -11.91 9.22 6.68
N LYS A 192 -10.94 9.71 5.88
CA LYS A 192 -10.90 9.49 4.43
C LYS A 192 -10.84 8.00 4.09
N ALA A 193 -10.01 7.21 4.79
CA ALA A 193 -9.92 5.77 4.59
C ALA A 193 -11.26 5.07 4.81
N HIS A 194 -11.96 5.39 5.90
CA HIS A 194 -13.27 4.83 6.19
C HIS A 194 -14.34 5.26 5.17
N ASP A 195 -14.33 6.52 4.71
CA ASP A 195 -15.26 7.03 3.71
C ASP A 195 -15.07 6.37 2.35
N LEU A 196 -13.82 6.26 1.87
CA LEU A 196 -13.50 5.60 0.62
C LEU A 196 -13.80 4.09 0.67
N LEU A 197 -13.53 3.44 1.80
CA LEU A 197 -13.88 2.04 2.04
C LEU A 197 -15.40 1.84 2.04
N ALA A 198 -16.16 2.73 2.67
CA ALA A 198 -17.62 2.68 2.68
C ALA A 198 -18.23 2.85 1.28
N LYS A 199 -17.58 3.64 0.41
CA LYS A 199 -17.96 3.80 -1.00
C LYS A 199 -17.56 2.62 -1.88
N GLY A 200 -16.72 1.68 -1.38
CA GLY A 200 -16.20 0.55 -2.16
C GLY A 200 -15.22 0.98 -3.26
N TRP A 201 -14.43 2.04 -3.03
CA TRP A 201 -13.54 2.59 -4.05
C TRP A 201 -12.11 2.06 -3.99
N TYR A 202 -11.76 1.35 -2.93
CA TYR A 202 -10.48 0.63 -2.89
C TYR A 202 -10.56 -0.68 -3.67
N SER A 203 -9.52 -0.99 -4.39
CA SER A 203 -9.35 -2.25 -5.11
C SER A 203 -8.27 -3.15 -4.49
N GLU A 204 -7.37 -2.57 -3.70
CA GLU A 204 -6.23 -3.24 -3.11
C GLU A 204 -5.97 -2.71 -1.69
N ILE A 205 -5.29 -3.52 -0.87
CA ILE A 205 -4.81 -3.12 0.44
C ILE A 205 -3.30 -3.36 0.54
N GLY A 206 -2.59 -2.52 1.30
CA GLY A 206 -1.18 -2.69 1.59
C GLY A 206 -0.84 -2.26 3.01
N SER A 207 0.25 -2.78 3.53
CA SER A 207 0.75 -2.41 4.85
C SER A 207 1.53 -1.10 4.84
N ASP A 208 2.23 -0.83 3.74
CA ASP A 208 3.22 0.24 3.64
C ASP A 208 4.28 0.11 4.76
N CYS A 209 4.69 -1.15 5.01
CA CYS A 209 5.57 -1.49 6.10
C CYS A 209 7.00 -1.04 5.84
N HIS A 210 7.48 -0.09 6.63
CA HIS A 210 8.86 0.38 6.63
C HIS A 210 9.66 -0.16 7.84
N ARG A 211 8.97 -0.63 8.89
CA ARG A 211 9.61 -1.13 10.12
C ARG A 211 8.72 -2.12 10.84
N LEU A 212 9.31 -3.20 11.35
CA LEU A 212 8.57 -4.21 12.12
C LEU A 212 7.82 -3.62 13.33
N ALA A 213 8.44 -2.70 14.06
CA ALA A 213 7.80 -2.07 15.22
C ALA A 213 6.54 -1.28 14.82
N SER A 214 6.61 -0.56 13.69
CA SER A 214 5.48 0.24 13.19
C SER A 214 4.31 -0.64 12.76
N ILE A 215 4.57 -1.73 12.04
CA ILE A 215 3.49 -2.61 11.58
C ILE A 215 2.83 -3.35 12.75
N LYS A 216 3.61 -3.79 13.76
CA LYS A 216 3.07 -4.37 14.99
C LYS A 216 2.17 -3.40 15.74
N GLU A 217 2.59 -2.14 15.87
CA GLU A 217 1.78 -1.09 16.48
C GLU A 217 0.46 -0.88 15.71
N GLN A 218 0.53 -0.74 14.38
CA GLN A 218 -0.65 -0.54 13.53
C GLN A 218 -1.64 -1.70 13.69
N TYR A 219 -1.15 -2.93 13.60
CA TYR A 219 -2.03 -4.12 13.61
C TYR A 219 -2.60 -4.44 15.00
N ALA A 220 -1.98 -3.94 16.08
CA ALA A 220 -2.47 -4.09 17.45
C ALA A 220 -3.52 -3.05 17.87
N ARG A 221 -3.72 -1.96 17.10
CA ARG A 221 -4.68 -0.91 17.47
C ARG A 221 -6.13 -1.38 17.35
N ALA A 222 -6.81 -1.53 18.50
CA ALA A 222 -8.20 -1.99 18.58
C ALA A 222 -9.22 -0.86 18.31
N THR A 223 -9.36 -0.46 17.05
CA THR A 223 -10.23 0.64 16.62
C THR A 223 -11.33 0.21 15.65
N LEU A 224 -11.23 -0.98 15.04
CA LEU A 224 -12.09 -1.43 13.96
C LEU A 224 -13.42 -2.01 14.48
N THR A 225 -14.50 -1.63 13.82
CA THR A 225 -15.81 -2.28 14.02
C THR A 225 -15.95 -3.50 13.09
N LYS A 226 -16.86 -4.42 13.42
CA LYS A 226 -17.14 -5.59 12.56
C LYS A 226 -17.57 -5.18 11.14
N ASP A 227 -18.27 -4.07 10.99
CA ASP A 227 -18.72 -3.57 9.67
C ASP A 227 -17.54 -3.12 8.80
N VAL A 228 -16.53 -2.50 9.41
CA VAL A 228 -15.29 -2.11 8.69
C VAL A 228 -14.53 -3.37 8.25
N VAL A 229 -14.33 -4.32 9.17
CA VAL A 229 -13.64 -5.59 8.86
C VAL A 229 -14.34 -6.37 7.74
N ALA A 230 -15.68 -6.40 7.76
CA ALA A 230 -16.46 -7.10 6.72
C ALA A 230 -16.27 -6.50 5.30
N ARG A 231 -15.84 -5.22 5.21
CA ARG A 231 -15.57 -4.53 3.94
C ARG A 231 -14.15 -4.72 3.42
N LEU A 232 -13.23 -5.29 4.23
CA LEU A 232 -11.83 -5.54 3.85
C LEU A 232 -11.67 -6.83 3.02
N LYS A 233 -12.65 -7.18 2.22
CA LYS A 233 -12.60 -8.31 1.29
C LYS A 233 -12.46 -7.74 -0.12
N PHE A 234 -11.22 -7.67 -0.60
CA PHE A 234 -10.88 -7.25 -1.95
C PHE A 234 -10.61 -8.47 -2.81
#